data_efa2bdfe0e0b7295a9438b274cefabb4
#
_entry.id   efa2bdfe0e0b7295a9438b274cefabb4
#
_cell.length_a   1.000
_cell.length_b   1.000
_cell.length_c   1.000
_cell.angle_alpha   90.00
_cell.angle_beta   90.00
_cell.angle_gamma   90.00
#
_symmetry.space_group_name_H-M   'P 1'
#
loop_
_entity.id
_entity.type
_entity.pdbx_description
1 polymer ?
#
loop_
_entity_poly.entity_id
_entity_poly.type
_entity_poly.pdbx_seq_one_letter_code
_entity_poly.pdbx_strand_id
1 'polypeptide(L)'
;MPTTKKKAAPKKRVRKSRKEGSMFDAVLARLGVAAKLYGLDADVNTVLEHPSKEVKVSMPIMMDDGTLQVFEGYRTIHSTVLGPSKGGIRYGMDVDDEEVKALAAWMTFKCAIANIPYGGAKGGIMCNPRKLSAGELERLTRAYAVALSDVFGVDHDIPAPDMGTSAREMAWILDAINKVQRSDLPGVVTGKPVGLGGSYGREYATGRGVMTATLAALKKMKLSPKKVTAAVQGFGNVGSHSARLLNEHGVKICALGDHTVTLYNKKGIDIKAAMEYTKNNRGVLKGFEGATPIEPNELITADVDILIPAALQNAITLELAPDVKAKLIVEGANGPVVPEADEILSDKGIIIVPDILANGGGVTVSYFEWVQNKYGHYWSEDEVNEKHDNSMNAAFESIWANAEEYKTTLRLGAYITALKKLEMAIKAKGHY
;
A
#
# COMPACT_ATOMS: atom_id res chain seq x y z
N MET A 1 71.75 1.60 9.93
CA MET A 1 70.76 0.57 9.49
C MET A 1 69.36 1.13 9.67
N PRO A 2 68.57 1.34 8.62
CA PRO A 2 67.17 1.88 8.77
C PRO A 2 66.25 0.69 8.99
N THR A 3 65.41 0.82 10.04
CA THR A 3 64.34 -0.10 10.41
C THR A 3 63.13 0.04 9.49
N THR A 4 62.84 -0.97 8.72
CA THR A 4 61.65 -1.10 7.85
C THR A 4 60.37 -1.28 8.70
N LYS A 5 59.52 -0.27 8.72
CA LYS A 5 58.15 -0.37 9.25
C LYS A 5 57.30 -1.21 8.27
N LYS A 6 56.88 -2.40 8.70
CA LYS A 6 55.90 -3.22 8.01
C LYS A 6 54.56 -2.47 7.95
N LYS A 7 54.05 -2.16 6.74
CA LYS A 7 52.67 -1.67 6.52
C LYS A 7 51.69 -2.77 6.92
N ALA A 8 50.79 -2.46 7.86
CA ALA A 8 49.70 -3.34 8.21
C ALA A 8 48.71 -3.45 7.02
N ALA A 9 48.29 -4.68 6.71
CA ALA A 9 47.32 -4.96 5.67
C ALA A 9 45.92 -4.33 6.03
N PRO A 10 45.17 -3.86 5.05
CA PRO A 10 43.84 -3.27 5.33
C PRO A 10 42.91 -4.33 5.89
N LYS A 11 42.34 -4.05 7.06
CA LYS A 11 41.28 -4.87 7.67
C LYS A 11 40.11 -4.96 6.69
N LYS A 12 39.79 -6.17 6.23
CA LYS A 12 38.54 -6.44 5.49
C LYS A 12 37.37 -5.93 6.33
N ARG A 13 36.60 -4.96 5.78
CA ARG A 13 35.31 -4.58 6.34
C ARG A 13 34.42 -5.82 6.31
N VAL A 14 34.14 -6.38 7.47
CA VAL A 14 33.13 -7.41 7.64
C VAL A 14 31.78 -6.74 7.27
N ARG A 15 31.17 -7.13 6.14
CA ARG A 15 29.78 -6.83 5.84
C ARG A 15 28.98 -7.37 7.02
N LYS A 16 28.23 -6.50 7.73
CA LYS A 16 27.24 -6.95 8.70
C LYS A 16 26.33 -7.95 7.98
N SER A 17 26.28 -9.18 8.49
CA SER A 17 25.37 -10.20 7.98
C SER A 17 23.95 -9.64 8.04
N ARG A 18 23.20 -9.77 6.93
CA ARG A 18 21.76 -9.53 6.87
C ARG A 18 21.12 -10.29 8.02
N LYS A 19 20.21 -9.65 8.78
CA LYS A 19 19.44 -10.37 9.81
C LYS A 19 18.53 -11.36 9.06
N GLU A 20 18.82 -12.64 9.20
CA GLU A 20 17.93 -13.70 8.66
C GLU A 20 16.53 -13.51 9.24
N GLY A 21 15.50 -13.47 8.35
CA GLY A 21 14.10 -13.30 8.71
C GLY A 21 13.60 -11.85 8.75
N SER A 22 14.29 -10.90 8.09
CA SER A 22 13.78 -9.52 7.94
C SER A 22 12.51 -9.45 7.08
N MET A 23 11.73 -8.36 7.24
CA MET A 23 10.55 -8.10 6.39
C MET A 23 10.94 -8.04 4.90
N PHE A 24 12.12 -7.49 4.59
CA PHE A 24 12.64 -7.44 3.24
C PHE A 24 12.97 -8.84 2.69
N ASP A 25 13.55 -9.73 3.50
CA ASP A 25 13.79 -11.12 3.09
C ASP A 25 12.48 -11.86 2.76
N ALA A 26 11.40 -11.59 3.50
CA ALA A 26 10.09 -12.15 3.19
C ALA A 26 9.53 -11.66 1.84
N VAL A 27 9.75 -10.40 1.49
CA VAL A 27 9.39 -9.86 0.16
C VAL A 27 10.20 -10.55 -0.94
N LEU A 28 11.52 -10.69 -0.75
CA LEU A 28 12.41 -11.34 -1.71
C LEU A 28 12.10 -12.84 -1.86
N ALA A 29 11.74 -13.53 -0.78
CA ALA A 29 11.34 -14.93 -0.86
C ALA A 29 10.09 -15.13 -1.75
N ARG A 30 9.07 -14.27 -1.59
CA ARG A 30 7.88 -14.29 -2.46
C ARG A 30 8.22 -13.96 -3.91
N LEU A 31 9.09 -12.96 -4.12
CA LEU A 31 9.59 -12.61 -5.44
C LEU A 31 10.33 -13.80 -6.08
N GLY A 32 11.20 -14.47 -5.34
CA GLY A 32 11.96 -15.62 -5.82
C GLY A 32 11.11 -16.78 -6.30
N VAL A 33 9.97 -17.05 -5.66
CA VAL A 33 9.00 -18.07 -6.14
C VAL A 33 8.42 -17.66 -7.50
N ALA A 34 7.97 -16.42 -7.64
CA ALA A 34 7.42 -15.93 -8.90
C ALA A 34 8.49 -15.82 -10.00
N ALA A 35 9.70 -15.38 -9.66
CA ALA A 35 10.84 -15.29 -10.57
C ALA A 35 11.22 -16.66 -11.14
N LYS A 36 11.28 -17.69 -10.29
CA LYS A 36 11.54 -19.08 -10.71
C LYS A 36 10.44 -19.61 -11.61
N LEU A 37 9.18 -19.37 -11.28
CA LEU A 37 8.03 -19.85 -12.06
C LEU A 37 7.98 -19.16 -13.45
N TYR A 38 8.26 -17.88 -13.49
CA TYR A 38 8.32 -17.09 -14.72
C TYR A 38 9.54 -17.42 -15.58
N GLY A 39 10.66 -17.80 -14.97
CA GLY A 39 11.96 -17.93 -15.63
C GLY A 39 12.66 -16.59 -15.81
N LEU A 40 12.61 -15.74 -14.77
CA LEU A 40 13.23 -14.42 -14.78
C LEU A 40 14.74 -14.52 -15.02
N ASP A 41 15.26 -13.62 -15.84
CA ASP A 41 16.69 -13.45 -16.07
C ASP A 41 17.44 -13.21 -14.74
N ALA A 42 18.55 -13.90 -14.54
CA ALA A 42 19.29 -13.90 -13.27
C ALA A 42 19.86 -12.51 -12.92
N ASP A 43 20.32 -11.76 -13.91
CA ASP A 43 20.88 -10.41 -13.69
C ASP A 43 19.76 -9.43 -13.34
N VAL A 44 18.61 -9.53 -14.01
CA VAL A 44 17.40 -8.77 -13.65
C VAL A 44 16.95 -9.07 -12.23
N ASN A 45 16.94 -10.35 -11.84
CA ASN A 45 16.61 -10.74 -10.46
C ASN A 45 17.57 -10.10 -9.46
N THR A 46 18.86 -10.15 -9.74
CA THR A 46 19.91 -9.54 -8.90
C THR A 46 19.68 -8.03 -8.75
N VAL A 47 19.33 -7.31 -9.82
CA VAL A 47 19.00 -5.88 -9.76
C VAL A 47 17.77 -5.63 -8.86
N LEU A 48 16.74 -6.44 -8.97
CA LEU A 48 15.50 -6.28 -8.19
C LEU A 48 15.64 -6.69 -6.71
N GLU A 49 16.70 -7.39 -6.33
CA GLU A 49 17.01 -7.71 -4.93
C GLU A 49 17.71 -6.56 -4.18
N HIS A 50 18.06 -5.47 -4.86
CA HIS A 50 18.83 -4.38 -4.27
C HIS A 50 18.14 -3.02 -4.50
N PRO A 51 17.89 -2.25 -3.41
CA PRO A 51 17.44 -0.86 -3.55
C PRO A 51 18.52 -0.01 -4.25
N SER A 52 18.11 0.90 -5.09
CA SER A 52 19.01 1.80 -5.81
C SER A 52 19.61 2.89 -4.91
N LYS A 53 18.87 3.34 -3.87
CA LYS A 53 19.35 4.38 -2.95
C LYS A 53 18.66 4.25 -1.59
N GLU A 54 19.46 4.37 -0.52
CA GLU A 54 18.98 4.43 0.86
C GLU A 54 19.52 5.71 1.52
N VAL A 55 18.65 6.47 2.18
CA VAL A 55 18.99 7.71 2.87
C VAL A 55 18.46 7.66 4.29
N LYS A 56 19.34 7.96 5.25
CA LYS A 56 18.99 8.16 6.65
C LYS A 56 19.32 9.60 7.04
N VAL A 57 18.35 10.27 7.70
CA VAL A 57 18.49 11.66 8.15
C VAL A 57 18.24 11.78 9.65
N SER A 58 18.91 12.72 10.29
CA SER A 58 18.71 13.08 11.70
C SER A 58 18.18 14.50 11.77
N MET A 59 17.06 14.68 12.47
CA MET A 59 16.33 15.95 12.51
C MET A 59 16.24 16.46 13.96
N PRO A 60 17.02 17.47 14.35
CA PRO A 60 16.88 18.14 15.63
C PRO A 60 15.65 19.05 15.61
N ILE A 61 14.71 18.82 16.52
CA ILE A 61 13.44 19.56 16.63
C ILE A 61 13.33 20.16 18.03
N MET A 62 13.03 21.46 18.08
CA MET A 62 12.66 22.13 19.33
C MET A 62 11.23 21.74 19.69
N MET A 63 11.05 21.12 20.83
CA MET A 63 9.76 20.70 21.37
C MET A 63 9.01 21.89 21.97
N ASP A 64 7.71 21.75 22.22
CA ASP A 64 6.88 22.83 22.77
C ASP A 64 7.28 23.18 24.21
N ASP A 65 7.88 22.25 24.95
CA ASP A 65 8.42 22.47 26.30
C ASP A 65 9.81 23.13 26.32
N GLY A 66 10.37 23.47 25.15
CA GLY A 66 11.69 24.09 25.01
C GLY A 66 12.86 23.10 25.01
N THR A 67 12.63 21.81 25.07
CA THR A 67 13.69 20.80 24.95
C THR A 67 14.02 20.50 23.48
N LEU A 68 15.27 20.09 23.23
CA LEU A 68 15.71 19.63 21.91
C LEU A 68 15.59 18.12 21.83
N GLN A 69 14.83 17.61 20.85
CA GLN A 69 14.77 16.18 20.55
C GLN A 69 15.29 15.91 19.12
N VAL A 70 16.04 14.83 18.94
CA VAL A 70 16.51 14.40 17.61
C VAL A 70 15.68 13.19 17.15
N PHE A 71 15.08 13.31 15.98
CA PHE A 71 14.31 12.23 15.34
C PHE A 71 15.11 11.65 14.18
N GLU A 72 14.96 10.34 13.96
CA GLU A 72 15.53 9.66 12.80
C GLU A 72 14.47 9.47 11.72
N GLY A 73 14.85 9.75 10.49
CA GLY A 73 14.02 9.54 9.30
C GLY A 73 14.75 8.74 8.24
N TYR A 74 13.99 8.02 7.44
CA TYR A 74 14.48 7.10 6.41
C TYR A 74 13.77 7.37 5.09
N ARG A 75 14.51 7.23 3.97
CA ARG A 75 13.94 7.17 2.62
C ARG A 75 14.70 6.14 1.79
N THR A 76 14.00 5.12 1.31
CA THR A 76 14.56 4.12 0.39
C THR A 76 13.90 4.25 -0.96
N ILE A 77 14.71 4.36 -2.01
CA ILE A 77 14.33 4.25 -3.41
C ILE A 77 14.75 2.86 -3.85
N HIS A 78 13.76 1.99 -4.10
CA HIS A 78 14.04 0.63 -4.54
C HIS A 78 14.36 0.59 -6.04
N SER A 79 13.55 1.24 -6.86
CA SER A 79 13.75 1.26 -8.32
C SER A 79 13.19 2.54 -8.95
N THR A 80 13.85 3.00 -10.00
CA THR A 80 13.37 4.08 -10.88
C THR A 80 13.25 3.63 -12.33
N VAL A 81 13.30 2.33 -12.59
CA VAL A 81 13.35 1.79 -13.95
C VAL A 81 12.11 2.12 -14.78
N LEU A 82 10.93 2.19 -14.16
CA LEU A 82 9.67 2.56 -14.84
C LEU A 82 9.41 4.07 -14.86
N GLY A 83 10.12 4.86 -14.06
CA GLY A 83 9.92 6.30 -13.93
C GLY A 83 10.33 6.80 -12.54
N PRO A 84 9.93 8.02 -12.14
CA PRO A 84 10.25 8.56 -10.82
C PRO A 84 9.76 7.62 -9.72
N SER A 85 10.51 7.54 -8.63
CA SER A 85 10.13 6.67 -7.52
C SER A 85 8.91 7.23 -6.78
N LYS A 86 8.08 6.36 -6.24
CA LYS A 86 6.82 6.71 -5.58
C LYS A 86 6.61 5.90 -4.33
N GLY A 87 6.25 6.58 -3.23
CA GLY A 87 5.87 5.88 -2.01
C GLY A 87 5.51 6.78 -0.85
N GLY A 88 4.75 6.23 0.10
CA GLY A 88 4.27 6.93 1.29
C GLY A 88 5.37 7.24 2.29
N ILE A 89 5.07 8.17 3.21
CA ILE A 89 5.87 8.48 4.40
C ILE A 89 5.07 8.00 5.62
N ARG A 90 5.65 7.06 6.38
CA ARG A 90 5.04 6.48 7.58
C ARG A 90 5.60 7.14 8.84
N TYR A 91 4.72 7.43 9.79
CA TYR A 91 5.12 7.80 11.16
C TYR A 91 4.74 6.67 12.12
N GLY A 92 5.74 6.11 12.78
CA GLY A 92 5.56 4.97 13.68
C GLY A 92 6.80 4.72 14.53
N MET A 93 6.62 4.06 15.69
CA MET A 93 7.72 3.72 16.58
C MET A 93 8.52 2.50 16.09
N ASP A 94 7.97 1.76 15.16
CA ASP A 94 8.50 0.56 14.52
C ASP A 94 9.19 0.85 13.18
N VAL A 95 9.20 2.12 12.75
CA VAL A 95 9.86 2.54 11.51
C VAL A 95 11.38 2.40 11.63
N ASP A 96 11.94 1.54 10.81
CA ASP A 96 13.38 1.34 10.65
C ASP A 96 13.79 1.20 9.17
N ASP A 97 15.07 1.01 8.91
CA ASP A 97 15.63 0.87 7.57
C ASP A 97 15.14 -0.40 6.85
N GLU A 98 15.00 -1.52 7.55
CA GLU A 98 14.55 -2.78 6.96
C GLU A 98 13.06 -2.76 6.58
N GLU A 99 12.20 -2.18 7.44
CA GLU A 99 10.79 -1.98 7.11
C GLU A 99 10.63 -1.08 5.89
N VAL A 100 11.32 0.07 5.88
CA VAL A 100 11.22 1.04 4.77
C VAL A 100 11.73 0.43 3.47
N LYS A 101 12.79 -0.39 3.51
CA LYS A 101 13.32 -1.14 2.37
C LYS A 101 12.31 -2.13 1.80
N ALA A 102 11.71 -2.95 2.66
CA ALA A 102 10.69 -3.92 2.27
C ALA A 102 9.49 -3.25 1.58
N LEU A 103 8.99 -2.17 2.19
CA LEU A 103 7.86 -1.43 1.66
C LEU A 103 8.18 -0.67 0.36
N ALA A 104 9.44 -0.22 0.17
CA ALA A 104 9.90 0.39 -1.08
C ALA A 104 9.92 -0.61 -2.23
N ALA A 105 10.41 -1.84 -1.99
CA ALA A 105 10.34 -2.92 -2.96
C ALA A 105 8.88 -3.26 -3.32
N TRP A 106 8.02 -3.37 -2.32
CA TRP A 106 6.59 -3.60 -2.55
C TRP A 106 5.95 -2.53 -3.42
N MET A 107 6.32 -1.25 -3.24
CA MET A 107 5.85 -0.16 -4.09
C MET A 107 6.30 -0.30 -5.54
N THR A 108 7.53 -0.78 -5.82
CA THR A 108 7.99 -1.07 -7.19
C THR A 108 7.06 -2.06 -7.89
N PHE A 109 6.75 -3.19 -7.25
CA PHE A 109 5.88 -4.20 -7.82
C PHE A 109 4.44 -3.69 -7.96
N LYS A 110 3.93 -2.96 -6.97
CA LYS A 110 2.58 -2.37 -7.02
C LYS A 110 2.42 -1.40 -8.18
N CYS A 111 3.39 -0.52 -8.41
CA CYS A 111 3.37 0.41 -9.54
C CYS A 111 3.47 -0.32 -10.90
N ALA A 112 4.28 -1.37 -10.97
CA ALA A 112 4.39 -2.20 -12.17
C ALA A 112 3.06 -2.90 -12.50
N ILE A 113 2.39 -3.48 -11.50
CA ILE A 113 1.07 -4.14 -11.62
C ILE A 113 -0.01 -3.14 -12.05
N ALA A 114 -0.06 -1.98 -11.40
CA ALA A 114 -1.02 -0.93 -11.75
C ALA A 114 -0.76 -0.31 -13.13
N ASN A 115 0.28 -0.74 -13.82
CA ASN A 115 0.72 -0.25 -15.12
C ASN A 115 0.92 1.27 -15.18
N ILE A 116 1.40 1.87 -14.08
CA ILE A 116 1.73 3.29 -13.98
C ILE A 116 3.24 3.51 -14.14
N PRO A 117 3.68 4.68 -14.68
CA PRO A 117 5.09 4.95 -14.95
C PRO A 117 5.82 5.44 -13.71
N TYR A 118 5.79 4.63 -12.65
CA TYR A 118 6.50 4.89 -11.40
C TYR A 118 7.42 3.73 -11.03
N GLY A 119 8.56 4.09 -10.47
CA GLY A 119 9.32 3.18 -9.65
C GLY A 119 8.75 3.05 -8.24
N GLY A 120 9.52 2.53 -7.32
CA GLY A 120 9.09 2.34 -5.94
C GLY A 120 10.01 2.97 -4.93
N ALA A 121 9.43 3.66 -3.97
CA ALA A 121 10.11 4.20 -2.81
C ALA A 121 9.25 4.05 -1.55
N LYS A 122 9.88 4.25 -0.40
CA LYS A 122 9.21 4.37 0.89
C LYS A 122 10.02 5.27 1.80
N GLY A 123 9.33 5.97 2.69
CA GLY A 123 9.97 6.74 3.74
C GLY A 123 9.24 6.59 5.06
N GLY A 124 9.87 7.09 6.11
CA GLY A 124 9.24 7.14 7.42
C GLY A 124 10.08 7.86 8.45
N ILE A 125 9.44 8.18 9.55
CA ILE A 125 10.08 8.78 10.73
C ILE A 125 9.75 7.92 11.95
N MET A 126 10.76 7.57 12.72
CA MET A 126 10.59 6.88 14.00
C MET A 126 10.05 7.86 15.04
N CYS A 127 8.74 7.92 15.19
CA CYS A 127 8.05 8.77 16.16
C CYS A 127 6.67 8.24 16.51
N ASN A 128 6.12 8.70 17.66
CA ASN A 128 4.71 8.48 17.98
C ASN A 128 3.90 9.76 17.65
N PRO A 129 3.22 9.82 16.48
CA PRO A 129 2.52 11.03 16.06
C PRO A 129 1.38 11.43 17.00
N ARG A 130 0.84 10.49 17.78
CA ARG A 130 -0.24 10.76 18.76
C ARG A 130 0.25 11.46 20.03
N LYS A 131 1.56 11.45 20.28
CA LYS A 131 2.18 12.11 21.43
C LYS A 131 2.75 13.49 21.09
N LEU A 132 2.83 13.82 19.82
CA LEU A 132 3.33 15.11 19.33
C LEU A 132 2.17 16.09 19.14
N SER A 133 2.40 17.36 19.50
CA SER A 133 1.47 18.41 19.16
C SER A 133 1.40 18.66 17.64
N ALA A 134 0.40 19.38 17.18
CA ALA A 134 0.29 19.73 15.77
C ALA A 134 1.49 20.59 15.32
N GLY A 135 1.99 21.50 16.18
CA GLY A 135 3.18 22.31 15.91
C GLY A 135 4.47 21.50 15.85
N GLU A 136 4.63 20.54 16.75
CA GLU A 136 5.77 19.61 16.74
C GLU A 136 5.77 18.72 15.50
N LEU A 137 4.60 18.16 15.12
CA LEU A 137 4.46 17.40 13.87
C LEU A 137 4.77 18.23 12.63
N GLU A 138 4.34 19.50 12.61
CA GLU A 138 4.66 20.40 11.50
C GLU A 138 6.17 20.65 11.39
N ARG A 139 6.82 20.99 12.50
CA ARG A 139 8.28 21.21 12.53
C ARG A 139 9.04 19.96 12.07
N LEU A 140 8.64 18.78 12.58
CA LEU A 140 9.25 17.51 12.22
C LEU A 140 9.07 17.18 10.73
N THR A 141 7.86 17.32 10.21
CA THR A 141 7.54 17.06 8.80
C THR A 141 8.30 18.00 7.86
N ARG A 142 8.37 19.28 8.19
CA ARG A 142 9.13 20.27 7.41
C ARG A 142 10.64 20.00 7.45
N ALA A 143 11.17 19.63 8.61
CA ALA A 143 12.59 19.26 8.74
C ALA A 143 12.92 18.02 7.89
N TYR A 144 12.05 17.02 7.88
CA TYR A 144 12.20 15.84 7.01
C TYR A 144 12.18 16.20 5.52
N ALA A 145 11.24 17.05 5.11
CA ALA A 145 11.16 17.52 3.73
C ALA A 145 12.41 18.31 3.30
N VAL A 146 12.93 19.18 4.18
CA VAL A 146 14.15 19.95 3.92
C VAL A 146 15.38 19.04 3.85
N ALA A 147 15.50 18.09 4.78
CA ALA A 147 16.62 17.13 4.80
C ALA A 147 16.68 16.22 3.58
N LEU A 148 15.55 16.04 2.87
CA LEU A 148 15.45 15.23 1.65
C LEU A 148 15.14 16.07 0.40
N SER A 149 15.39 17.37 0.43
CA SER A 149 15.06 18.27 -0.68
C SER A 149 15.90 18.05 -1.94
N ASP A 150 17.03 17.34 -1.82
CA ASP A 150 17.86 16.85 -2.92
C ASP A 150 17.40 15.49 -3.48
N VAL A 151 16.48 14.83 -2.78
CA VAL A 151 15.91 13.52 -3.16
C VAL A 151 14.52 13.71 -3.76
N PHE A 152 13.66 14.48 -3.09
CA PHE A 152 12.29 14.74 -3.54
C PHE A 152 12.24 15.64 -4.77
N GLY A 153 11.43 15.28 -5.73
CA GLY A 153 11.24 16.06 -6.95
C GLY A 153 10.16 15.48 -7.85
N VAL A 154 9.56 16.34 -8.66
CA VAL A 154 8.44 15.98 -9.56
C VAL A 154 8.79 14.83 -10.51
N ASP A 155 10.07 14.74 -10.93
CA ASP A 155 10.57 13.74 -11.87
C ASP A 155 11.62 12.80 -11.23
N HIS A 156 11.76 12.82 -9.89
CA HIS A 156 12.77 12.03 -9.17
C HIS A 156 12.16 11.06 -8.16
N ASP A 157 11.59 11.60 -7.08
CA ASP A 157 11.00 10.83 -6.00
C ASP A 157 9.81 11.58 -5.40
N ILE A 158 8.64 10.94 -5.42
CA ILE A 158 7.36 11.57 -5.12
C ILE A 158 6.76 10.95 -3.87
N PRO A 159 6.84 11.62 -2.70
CA PRO A 159 6.20 11.17 -1.48
C PRO A 159 4.67 11.22 -1.55
N ALA A 160 4.04 10.49 -0.63
CA ALA A 160 2.60 10.40 -0.45
C ALA A 160 2.27 10.13 1.03
N PRO A 161 1.01 10.24 1.47
CA PRO A 161 0.63 9.86 2.82
C PRO A 161 0.67 8.34 3.02
N ASP A 162 0.92 7.93 4.27
CA ASP A 162 0.86 6.56 4.75
C ASP A 162 0.37 6.55 6.21
N MET A 163 0.53 5.46 6.94
CA MET A 163 0.16 5.37 8.35
C MET A 163 0.84 6.48 9.17
N GLY A 164 0.05 7.18 9.97
CA GLY A 164 0.50 8.30 10.79
C GLY A 164 0.66 9.64 10.08
N THR A 165 0.40 9.71 8.76
CA THR A 165 0.40 10.94 7.95
C THR A 165 -0.89 11.09 7.15
N SER A 166 -1.17 12.30 6.72
CA SER A 166 -2.40 12.67 6.02
C SER A 166 -2.14 13.74 4.95
N ALA A 167 -3.20 14.24 4.35
CA ALA A 167 -3.14 15.37 3.42
C ALA A 167 -2.52 16.65 4.04
N ARG A 168 -2.63 16.81 5.36
CA ARG A 168 -2.05 17.92 6.11
C ARG A 168 -0.52 17.88 6.05
N GLU A 169 0.08 16.73 6.35
CA GLU A 169 1.53 16.54 6.28
C GLU A 169 2.04 16.72 4.85
N MET A 170 1.27 16.28 3.85
CA MET A 170 1.62 16.49 2.44
C MET A 170 1.61 17.97 2.04
N ALA A 171 0.70 18.76 2.58
CA ALA A 171 0.69 20.22 2.39
C ALA A 171 1.94 20.88 2.99
N TRP A 172 2.38 20.46 4.18
CA TRP A 172 3.62 20.96 4.80
C TRP A 172 4.88 20.58 4.02
N ILE A 173 4.92 19.36 3.46
CA ILE A 173 6.03 18.92 2.58
C ILE A 173 6.08 19.77 1.32
N LEU A 174 4.93 19.99 0.66
CA LEU A 174 4.84 20.83 -0.53
C LEU A 174 5.40 22.23 -0.26
N ASP A 175 4.90 22.89 0.79
CA ASP A 175 5.33 24.25 1.13
C ASP A 175 6.83 24.31 1.50
N ALA A 176 7.34 23.32 2.24
CA ALA A 176 8.76 23.26 2.60
C ALA A 176 9.67 23.09 1.38
N ILE A 177 9.33 22.19 0.45
CA ILE A 177 10.10 21.97 -0.78
C ILE A 177 10.04 23.22 -1.69
N ASN A 178 8.84 23.79 -1.89
CA ASN A 178 8.69 25.00 -2.69
C ASN A 178 9.56 26.17 -2.18
N LYS A 179 9.64 26.33 -0.85
CA LYS A 179 10.51 27.35 -0.23
C LYS A 179 12.01 27.10 -0.49
N VAL A 180 12.45 25.85 -0.35
CA VAL A 180 13.87 25.48 -0.58
C VAL A 180 14.23 25.63 -2.05
N GLN A 181 13.38 25.14 -2.96
CA GLN A 181 13.64 25.15 -4.39
C GLN A 181 13.25 26.47 -5.06
N ARG A 182 12.60 27.39 -4.34
CA ARG A 182 12.12 28.69 -4.85
C ARG A 182 11.27 28.55 -6.12
N SER A 183 10.41 27.51 -6.15
CA SER A 183 9.59 27.18 -7.30
C SER A 183 8.27 26.60 -6.81
N ASP A 184 7.19 26.78 -7.58
CA ASP A 184 5.91 26.11 -7.31
C ASP A 184 5.89 24.76 -8.02
N LEU A 185 5.92 23.69 -7.24
CA LEU A 185 6.07 22.31 -7.70
C LEU A 185 4.93 21.40 -7.19
N PRO A 186 3.68 21.65 -7.59
CA PRO A 186 2.54 20.91 -7.05
C PRO A 186 2.64 19.38 -7.24
N GLY A 187 3.38 18.91 -8.24
CA GLY A 187 3.61 17.50 -8.51
C GLY A 187 4.68 16.83 -7.64
N VAL A 188 5.38 17.57 -6.76
CA VAL A 188 6.46 16.99 -5.93
C VAL A 188 5.94 16.01 -4.86
N VAL A 189 4.67 16.10 -4.51
CA VAL A 189 4.00 15.25 -3.52
C VAL A 189 2.57 14.98 -3.94
N THR A 190 2.03 13.81 -3.60
CA THR A 190 0.61 13.48 -3.85
C THR A 190 -0.14 13.16 -2.56
N GLY A 191 -1.47 13.15 -2.63
CA GLY A 191 -2.34 13.03 -1.48
C GLY A 191 -2.55 14.33 -0.73
N LYS A 192 -2.36 15.45 -1.42
CA LYS A 192 -2.62 16.81 -0.93
C LYS A 192 -4.11 17.10 -0.78
N PRO A 193 -4.49 18.13 0.01
CA PRO A 193 -5.83 18.68 -0.07
C PRO A 193 -6.20 19.11 -1.50
N VAL A 194 -7.45 18.93 -1.90
CA VAL A 194 -7.92 19.29 -3.26
C VAL A 194 -7.60 20.73 -3.61
N GLY A 195 -7.78 21.67 -2.65
CA GLY A 195 -7.46 23.10 -2.85
C GLY A 195 -5.98 23.43 -3.07
N LEU A 196 -5.07 22.45 -2.88
CA LEU A 196 -3.64 22.57 -3.15
C LEU A 196 -3.19 21.67 -4.32
N GLY A 197 -4.10 21.34 -5.23
CA GLY A 197 -3.83 20.49 -6.37
C GLY A 197 -3.94 18.99 -6.08
N GLY A 198 -4.63 18.59 -5.00
CA GLY A 198 -5.02 17.21 -4.77
C GLY A 198 -6.07 16.73 -5.78
N SER A 199 -6.16 15.43 -6.03
CA SER A 199 -7.15 14.84 -6.94
C SER A 199 -8.45 14.50 -6.21
N TYR A 200 -9.57 14.77 -6.87
CA TYR A 200 -10.85 14.17 -6.47
C TYR A 200 -10.73 12.64 -6.47
N GLY A 201 -11.59 11.98 -5.71
CA GLY A 201 -11.62 10.51 -5.62
C GLY A 201 -10.48 9.90 -4.79
N ARG A 202 -9.43 10.65 -4.40
CA ARG A 202 -8.26 10.10 -3.69
C ARG A 202 -8.62 9.51 -2.33
N GLU A 203 -9.57 10.12 -1.63
CA GLU A 203 -9.99 9.70 -0.29
C GLU A 203 -10.46 8.24 -0.25
N TYR A 204 -11.30 7.86 -1.20
CA TYR A 204 -11.89 6.51 -1.27
C TYR A 204 -11.27 5.61 -2.36
N ALA A 205 -10.22 6.06 -3.04
CA ALA A 205 -9.61 5.34 -4.15
C ALA A 205 -9.18 3.90 -3.81
N THR A 206 -8.68 3.66 -2.60
CA THR A 206 -8.29 2.31 -2.17
C THR A 206 -9.53 1.40 -2.03
N GLY A 207 -10.58 1.89 -1.38
CA GLY A 207 -11.84 1.15 -1.26
C GLY A 207 -12.52 0.93 -2.62
N ARG A 208 -12.41 1.89 -3.55
CA ARG A 208 -12.87 1.74 -4.93
C ARG A 208 -12.07 0.66 -5.67
N GLY A 209 -10.77 0.58 -5.46
CA GLY A 209 -9.93 -0.49 -6.02
C GLY A 209 -10.37 -1.88 -5.56
N VAL A 210 -10.65 -2.04 -4.27
CA VAL A 210 -11.22 -3.27 -3.71
C VAL A 210 -12.56 -3.60 -4.37
N MET A 211 -13.46 -2.63 -4.52
CA MET A 211 -14.74 -2.82 -5.19
C MET A 211 -14.54 -3.24 -6.65
N THR A 212 -13.72 -2.53 -7.42
CA THR A 212 -13.49 -2.82 -8.85
C THR A 212 -12.90 -4.23 -9.03
N ALA A 213 -11.90 -4.60 -8.21
CA ALA A 213 -11.29 -5.93 -8.24
C ALA A 213 -12.29 -7.05 -7.83
N THR A 214 -13.17 -6.76 -6.87
CA THR A 214 -14.25 -7.68 -6.46
C THR A 214 -15.23 -7.91 -7.62
N LEU A 215 -15.69 -6.85 -8.29
CA LEU A 215 -16.62 -6.97 -9.40
C LEU A 215 -16.00 -7.70 -10.60
N ALA A 216 -14.72 -7.45 -10.88
CA ALA A 216 -13.98 -8.16 -11.92
C ALA A 216 -13.85 -9.66 -11.60
N ALA A 217 -13.55 -10.03 -10.36
CA ALA A 217 -13.50 -11.42 -9.91
C ALA A 217 -14.87 -12.10 -10.01
N LEU A 218 -15.94 -11.45 -9.55
CA LEU A 218 -17.31 -11.96 -9.68
C LEU A 218 -17.68 -12.23 -11.14
N LYS A 219 -17.28 -11.35 -12.08
CA LYS A 219 -17.50 -11.54 -13.51
C LYS A 219 -16.79 -12.81 -14.02
N LYS A 220 -15.53 -13.06 -13.63
CA LYS A 220 -14.81 -14.30 -13.96
C LYS A 220 -15.46 -15.54 -13.36
N MET A 221 -15.99 -15.41 -12.14
CA MET A 221 -16.74 -16.47 -11.45
C MET A 221 -18.16 -16.66 -12.00
N LYS A 222 -18.63 -15.84 -12.92
CA LYS A 222 -20.01 -15.81 -13.47
C LYS A 222 -21.07 -15.61 -12.38
N LEU A 223 -20.75 -14.83 -11.34
CA LEU A 223 -21.64 -14.49 -10.23
C LEU A 223 -22.17 -13.06 -10.39
N SER A 224 -23.46 -12.89 -10.10
CA SER A 224 -24.08 -11.54 -10.10
C SER A 224 -23.88 -10.87 -8.74
N PRO A 225 -23.43 -9.59 -8.70
CA PRO A 225 -23.29 -8.83 -7.45
C PRO A 225 -24.57 -8.82 -6.60
N LYS A 226 -25.74 -8.78 -7.24
CA LYS A 226 -27.05 -8.76 -6.55
C LYS A 226 -27.44 -10.07 -5.87
N LYS A 227 -26.66 -11.15 -6.10
CA LYS A 227 -26.95 -12.50 -5.56
C LYS A 227 -25.92 -12.97 -4.56
N VAL A 228 -24.93 -12.16 -4.23
CA VAL A 228 -23.82 -12.53 -3.34
C VAL A 228 -23.85 -11.71 -2.05
N THR A 229 -23.28 -12.31 -1.02
CA THR A 229 -23.15 -11.74 0.32
C THR A 229 -21.68 -11.47 0.63
N ALA A 230 -21.40 -10.48 1.48
CA ALA A 230 -20.04 -10.15 1.87
C ALA A 230 -19.90 -9.86 3.37
N ALA A 231 -18.70 -10.15 3.89
CA ALA A 231 -18.21 -9.74 5.18
C ALA A 231 -17.01 -8.80 4.99
N VAL A 232 -16.97 -7.71 5.74
CA VAL A 232 -15.89 -6.70 5.68
C VAL A 232 -15.28 -6.53 7.05
N GLN A 233 -14.02 -6.96 7.20
CA GLN A 233 -13.23 -6.75 8.42
C GLN A 233 -12.49 -5.42 8.33
N GLY A 234 -12.78 -4.53 9.25
CA GLY A 234 -12.29 -3.15 9.24
C GLY A 234 -13.32 -2.19 8.65
N PHE A 235 -13.68 -1.16 9.41
CA PHE A 235 -14.61 -0.11 8.97
C PHE A 235 -13.95 1.28 8.98
N GLY A 236 -12.62 1.29 8.74
CA GLY A 236 -11.83 2.49 8.46
C GLY A 236 -12.00 2.94 7.00
N ASN A 237 -11.06 3.77 6.50
CA ASN A 237 -11.13 4.33 5.15
C ASN A 237 -11.35 3.24 4.06
N VAL A 238 -10.54 2.18 4.03
CA VAL A 238 -10.64 1.15 2.99
C VAL A 238 -11.94 0.36 3.12
N GLY A 239 -12.22 -0.20 4.31
CA GLY A 239 -13.35 -1.10 4.49
C GLY A 239 -14.71 -0.40 4.37
N SER A 240 -14.88 0.81 4.92
CA SER A 240 -16.15 1.54 4.84
C SER A 240 -16.50 1.93 3.39
N HIS A 241 -15.51 2.42 2.63
CA HIS A 241 -15.74 2.75 1.22
C HIS A 241 -15.91 1.51 0.35
N SER A 242 -15.20 0.41 0.60
CA SER A 242 -15.44 -0.86 -0.10
C SER A 242 -16.85 -1.37 0.15
N ALA A 243 -17.28 -1.40 1.42
CA ALA A 243 -18.63 -1.83 1.79
C ALA A 243 -19.70 -0.97 1.13
N ARG A 244 -19.54 0.36 1.16
CA ARG A 244 -20.48 1.29 0.53
C ARG A 244 -20.58 1.05 -0.97
N LEU A 245 -19.46 1.07 -1.68
CA LEU A 245 -19.43 0.94 -3.13
C LEU A 245 -19.96 -0.43 -3.60
N LEU A 246 -19.60 -1.51 -2.92
CA LEU A 246 -20.13 -2.85 -3.21
C LEU A 246 -21.65 -2.92 -2.96
N ASN A 247 -22.12 -2.30 -1.89
CA ASN A 247 -23.56 -2.25 -1.59
C ASN A 247 -24.34 -1.47 -2.65
N GLU A 248 -23.78 -0.37 -3.17
CA GLU A 248 -24.33 0.40 -4.29
C GLU A 248 -24.44 -0.44 -5.58
N HIS A 249 -23.55 -1.43 -5.77
CA HIS A 249 -23.62 -2.40 -6.88
C HIS A 249 -24.53 -3.61 -6.58
N GLY A 250 -25.16 -3.63 -5.41
CA GLY A 250 -26.13 -4.65 -5.02
C GLY A 250 -25.57 -5.83 -4.21
N VAL A 251 -24.29 -5.83 -3.83
CA VAL A 251 -23.73 -6.82 -2.92
C VAL A 251 -24.32 -6.61 -1.53
N LYS A 252 -24.84 -7.69 -0.92
CA LYS A 252 -25.39 -7.64 0.43
C LYS A 252 -24.27 -7.77 1.46
N ILE A 253 -24.02 -6.72 2.23
CA ILE A 253 -23.03 -6.75 3.32
C ILE A 253 -23.68 -7.30 4.58
N CYS A 254 -23.32 -8.53 4.98
CA CYS A 254 -23.90 -9.23 6.12
C CYS A 254 -23.09 -9.08 7.40
N ALA A 255 -21.79 -8.83 7.30
CA ALA A 255 -20.94 -8.64 8.48
C ALA A 255 -20.03 -7.43 8.29
N LEU A 256 -19.86 -6.66 9.36
CA LEU A 256 -18.92 -5.55 9.48
C LEU A 256 -18.19 -5.63 10.81
N GLY A 257 -16.91 -5.25 10.84
CA GLY A 257 -16.17 -5.17 12.09
C GLY A 257 -15.20 -3.99 12.11
N ASP A 258 -15.08 -3.35 13.26
CA ASP A 258 -13.97 -2.44 13.56
C ASP A 258 -13.22 -2.91 14.81
N HIS A 259 -12.31 -2.08 15.34
CA HIS A 259 -11.54 -2.42 16.57
C HIS A 259 -12.39 -2.41 17.84
N THR A 260 -13.66 -2.02 17.78
CA THR A 260 -14.54 -1.90 18.94
C THR A 260 -15.66 -2.92 19.00
N VAL A 261 -16.13 -3.39 17.84
CA VAL A 261 -17.22 -4.35 17.71
C VAL A 261 -17.22 -5.01 16.34
N THR A 262 -17.67 -6.26 16.29
CA THR A 262 -18.02 -6.99 15.08
C THR A 262 -19.51 -7.23 15.05
N LEU A 263 -20.14 -6.98 13.93
CA LEU A 263 -21.60 -6.95 13.75
C LEU A 263 -22.02 -7.89 12.62
N TYR A 264 -23.14 -8.56 12.80
CA TYR A 264 -23.73 -9.46 11.80
C TYR A 264 -25.23 -9.22 11.64
N ASN A 265 -25.70 -9.22 10.37
CA ASN A 265 -27.11 -9.23 10.03
C ASN A 265 -27.31 -10.01 8.72
N LYS A 266 -27.94 -11.19 8.80
CA LYS A 266 -28.23 -12.06 7.64
C LYS A 266 -29.04 -11.36 6.53
N LYS A 267 -29.88 -10.40 6.90
CA LYS A 267 -30.70 -9.61 5.95
C LYS A 267 -29.89 -8.51 5.25
N GLY A 268 -28.68 -8.25 5.70
CA GLY A 268 -27.81 -7.16 5.27
C GLY A 268 -27.82 -5.99 6.27
N ILE A 269 -26.69 -5.31 6.36
CA ILE A 269 -26.47 -4.12 7.20
C ILE A 269 -26.66 -2.89 6.33
N ASP A 270 -27.38 -1.87 6.82
CA ASP A 270 -27.47 -0.57 6.16
C ASP A 270 -26.14 0.17 6.28
N ILE A 271 -25.37 0.16 5.18
CA ILE A 271 -24.02 0.73 5.15
C ILE A 271 -24.04 2.25 5.24
N LYS A 272 -25.06 2.90 4.66
CA LYS A 272 -25.19 4.37 4.76
C LYS A 272 -25.44 4.78 6.21
N ALA A 273 -26.37 4.12 6.88
CA ALA A 273 -26.65 4.35 8.30
C ALA A 273 -25.43 4.05 9.18
N ALA A 274 -24.68 2.97 8.91
CA ALA A 274 -23.46 2.63 9.65
C ALA A 274 -22.35 3.70 9.46
N MET A 275 -22.14 4.21 8.25
CA MET A 275 -21.18 5.28 7.97
C MET A 275 -21.58 6.60 8.65
N GLU A 276 -22.85 6.97 8.60
CA GLU A 276 -23.35 8.17 9.28
C GLU A 276 -23.20 8.03 10.80
N TYR A 277 -23.54 6.87 11.35
CA TYR A 277 -23.33 6.57 12.76
C TYR A 277 -21.88 6.74 13.18
N THR A 278 -20.92 6.14 12.47
CA THR A 278 -19.50 6.25 12.81
C THR A 278 -19.01 7.69 12.72
N LYS A 279 -19.46 8.46 11.71
CA LYS A 279 -19.12 9.89 11.59
C LYS A 279 -19.49 10.69 12.83
N ASN A 280 -20.64 10.35 13.45
CA ASN A 280 -21.16 11.02 14.64
C ASN A 280 -20.69 10.37 15.96
N ASN A 281 -20.07 9.19 15.90
CA ASN A 281 -19.65 8.39 17.05
C ASN A 281 -18.13 8.13 17.08
N ARG A 282 -17.32 9.17 16.98
CA ARG A 282 -15.83 9.12 17.07
C ARG A 282 -15.18 8.12 16.12
N GLY A 283 -15.81 7.79 15.01
CA GLY A 283 -15.29 6.87 14.00
C GLY A 283 -15.45 5.38 14.33
N VAL A 284 -16.30 5.00 15.31
CA VAL A 284 -16.44 3.61 15.76
C VAL A 284 -17.87 3.08 15.61
N LEU A 285 -17.97 1.76 15.36
CA LEU A 285 -19.25 1.04 15.20
C LEU A 285 -19.94 0.67 16.53
N LYS A 286 -19.23 0.71 17.65
CA LYS A 286 -19.78 0.32 18.97
C LYS A 286 -21.05 1.11 19.27
N GLY A 287 -22.15 0.38 19.52
CA GLY A 287 -23.48 0.95 19.79
C GLY A 287 -24.36 1.13 18.56
N PHE A 288 -23.93 0.75 17.35
CA PHE A 288 -24.78 0.73 16.17
C PHE A 288 -25.83 -0.39 16.29
N GLU A 289 -27.11 -0.02 16.19
CA GLU A 289 -28.24 -0.94 16.44
C GLU A 289 -28.73 -1.71 15.20
N GLY A 290 -28.14 -1.47 14.04
CA GLY A 290 -28.56 -2.07 12.77
C GLY A 290 -28.17 -3.54 12.58
N ALA A 291 -27.48 -4.18 13.54
CA ALA A 291 -26.98 -5.55 13.47
C ALA A 291 -26.66 -6.10 14.86
N THR A 292 -26.49 -7.43 14.96
CA THR A 292 -26.18 -8.13 16.22
C THR A 292 -24.66 -8.25 16.40
N PRO A 293 -24.11 -7.97 17.59
CA PRO A 293 -22.72 -8.23 17.90
C PRO A 293 -22.40 -9.73 17.82
N ILE A 294 -21.20 -10.04 17.25
CA ILE A 294 -20.62 -11.39 17.17
C ILE A 294 -19.14 -11.31 17.55
N GLU A 295 -18.50 -12.48 17.75
CA GLU A 295 -17.07 -12.53 18.01
C GLU A 295 -16.24 -12.18 16.75
N PRO A 296 -15.06 -11.54 16.87
CA PRO A 296 -14.26 -11.10 15.73
C PRO A 296 -13.91 -12.21 14.72
N ASN A 297 -13.61 -13.42 15.20
CA ASN A 297 -13.27 -14.56 14.34
C ASN A 297 -14.49 -15.09 13.58
N GLU A 298 -15.70 -14.92 14.09
CA GLU A 298 -16.94 -15.33 13.41
C GLU A 298 -17.16 -14.52 12.13
N LEU A 299 -16.62 -13.30 12.02
CA LEU A 299 -16.66 -12.54 10.77
C LEU A 299 -15.82 -13.22 9.68
N ILE A 300 -14.62 -13.69 10.03
CA ILE A 300 -13.69 -14.34 9.10
C ILE A 300 -14.29 -15.67 8.59
N THR A 301 -15.00 -16.39 9.46
CA THR A 301 -15.60 -17.69 9.16
C THR A 301 -17.10 -17.59 8.82
N ALA A 302 -17.62 -16.37 8.65
CA ALA A 302 -19.02 -16.15 8.32
C ALA A 302 -19.44 -16.87 7.03
N ASP A 303 -20.70 -17.33 7.01
CA ASP A 303 -21.29 -17.95 5.82
C ASP A 303 -21.68 -16.85 4.80
N VAL A 304 -20.69 -16.40 4.04
CA VAL A 304 -20.80 -15.38 3.00
C VAL A 304 -20.03 -15.80 1.75
N ASP A 305 -20.36 -15.21 0.61
CA ASP A 305 -19.66 -15.50 -0.65
C ASP A 305 -18.32 -14.76 -0.76
N ILE A 306 -18.20 -13.58 -0.14
CA ILE A 306 -17.04 -12.69 -0.25
C ILE A 306 -16.55 -12.30 1.14
N LEU A 307 -15.24 -12.42 1.37
CA LEU A 307 -14.57 -11.91 2.56
C LEU A 307 -13.59 -10.80 2.17
N ILE A 308 -13.70 -9.62 2.82
CA ILE A 308 -12.83 -8.48 2.58
C ILE A 308 -12.10 -8.12 3.88
N PRO A 309 -10.89 -8.68 4.10
CA PRO A 309 -10.03 -8.29 5.20
C PRO A 309 -9.39 -6.92 4.88
N ALA A 310 -9.87 -5.86 5.53
CA ALA A 310 -9.45 -4.47 5.31
C ALA A 310 -8.98 -3.75 6.59
N ALA A 311 -8.60 -4.51 7.63
CA ALA A 311 -8.14 -3.96 8.91
C ALA A 311 -6.64 -4.15 9.12
N LEU A 312 -6.21 -5.38 9.37
CA LEU A 312 -4.87 -5.72 9.84
C LEU A 312 -4.20 -6.75 8.93
N GLN A 313 -2.87 -6.76 8.96
CA GLN A 313 -2.09 -7.89 8.45
C GLN A 313 -2.32 -9.14 9.32
N ASN A 314 -2.12 -10.31 8.72
CA ASN A 314 -2.23 -11.61 9.40
C ASN A 314 -3.62 -11.86 10.05
N ALA A 315 -4.68 -11.30 9.47
CA ALA A 315 -6.05 -11.46 9.99
C ALA A 315 -6.59 -12.88 9.75
N ILE A 316 -6.19 -13.52 8.66
CA ILE A 316 -6.55 -14.91 8.34
C ILE A 316 -5.33 -15.77 8.63
N THR A 317 -5.36 -16.42 9.79
CA THR A 317 -4.28 -17.27 10.30
C THR A 317 -4.40 -18.70 9.79
N LEU A 318 -3.36 -19.50 10.06
CA LEU A 318 -3.36 -20.94 9.75
C LEU A 318 -4.53 -21.68 10.43
N GLU A 319 -4.88 -21.27 11.66
CA GLU A 319 -5.96 -21.88 12.43
C GLU A 319 -7.35 -21.53 11.87
N LEU A 320 -7.52 -20.33 11.33
CA LEU A 320 -8.81 -19.85 10.80
C LEU A 320 -9.07 -20.29 9.35
N ALA A 321 -8.01 -20.50 8.57
CA ALA A 321 -8.12 -20.82 7.14
C ALA A 321 -9.01 -22.05 6.83
N PRO A 322 -8.95 -23.16 7.61
CA PRO A 322 -9.84 -24.31 7.38
C PRO A 322 -11.34 -23.98 7.50
N ASP A 323 -11.70 -22.99 8.33
CA ASP A 323 -13.09 -22.65 8.63
C ASP A 323 -13.65 -21.52 7.74
N VAL A 324 -12.82 -20.90 6.91
CA VAL A 324 -13.28 -19.88 5.94
C VAL A 324 -14.24 -20.50 4.94
N LYS A 325 -15.43 -19.91 4.80
CA LYS A 325 -16.52 -20.38 3.92
C LYS A 325 -16.66 -19.57 2.64
N ALA A 326 -16.07 -18.37 2.62
CA ALA A 326 -16.12 -17.49 1.46
C ALA A 326 -15.50 -18.16 0.22
N LYS A 327 -16.08 -17.91 -0.94
CA LYS A 327 -15.56 -18.37 -2.25
C LYS A 327 -14.53 -17.40 -2.83
N LEU A 328 -14.57 -16.17 -2.37
CA LEU A 328 -13.72 -15.08 -2.82
C LEU A 328 -13.19 -14.29 -1.62
N ILE A 329 -11.88 -14.13 -1.54
CA ILE A 329 -11.22 -13.21 -0.60
C ILE A 329 -10.64 -12.07 -1.42
N VAL A 330 -10.89 -10.81 -1.01
CA VAL A 330 -10.31 -9.61 -1.64
C VAL A 330 -9.55 -8.81 -0.59
N GLU A 331 -8.24 -8.80 -0.69
CA GLU A 331 -7.35 -8.26 0.34
C GLU A 331 -7.30 -6.71 0.31
N GLY A 332 -8.12 -6.07 1.14
CA GLY A 332 -8.11 -4.62 1.31
C GLY A 332 -6.95 -4.11 2.15
N ALA A 333 -6.57 -4.84 3.21
CA ALA A 333 -5.35 -4.59 3.99
C ALA A 333 -4.11 -5.14 3.30
N ASN A 334 -2.92 -4.77 3.77
CA ASN A 334 -1.67 -5.37 3.31
C ASN A 334 -1.39 -6.67 4.06
N GLY A 335 -1.16 -7.77 3.33
CA GLY A 335 -0.81 -9.07 3.88
C GLY A 335 -1.81 -9.63 4.91
N PRO A 336 -3.13 -9.57 4.68
CA PRO A 336 -4.10 -10.03 5.68
C PRO A 336 -4.17 -11.55 5.79
N VAL A 337 -3.74 -12.28 4.77
CA VAL A 337 -3.62 -13.74 4.77
C VAL A 337 -2.17 -14.12 5.06
N VAL A 338 -1.93 -14.93 6.09
CA VAL A 338 -0.58 -15.45 6.36
C VAL A 338 -0.16 -16.43 5.24
N PRO A 339 1.14 -16.50 4.90
CA PRO A 339 1.62 -17.34 3.79
C PRO A 339 1.18 -18.81 3.90
N GLU A 340 1.20 -19.35 5.09
CA GLU A 340 0.83 -20.74 5.37
C GLU A 340 -0.68 -21.02 5.17
N ALA A 341 -1.51 -20.00 5.27
CA ALA A 341 -2.94 -20.09 5.00
C ALA A 341 -3.28 -20.04 3.51
N ASP A 342 -2.43 -19.40 2.68
CA ASP A 342 -2.66 -19.28 1.23
C ASP A 342 -2.86 -20.68 0.57
N GLU A 343 -2.07 -21.67 0.95
CA GLU A 343 -2.15 -23.03 0.40
C GLU A 343 -3.46 -23.70 0.78
N ILE A 344 -3.85 -23.66 2.06
CA ILE A 344 -5.11 -24.22 2.55
C ILE A 344 -6.32 -23.61 1.83
N LEU A 345 -6.32 -22.27 1.69
CA LEU A 345 -7.41 -21.57 1.01
C LEU A 345 -7.46 -21.90 -0.49
N SER A 346 -6.31 -22.03 -1.13
CA SER A 346 -6.19 -22.43 -2.53
C SER A 346 -6.70 -23.86 -2.75
N ASP A 347 -6.35 -24.82 -1.87
CA ASP A 347 -6.80 -26.20 -1.94
C ASP A 347 -8.32 -26.32 -1.73
N LYS A 348 -8.93 -25.40 -0.99
CA LYS A 348 -10.38 -25.26 -0.87
C LYS A 348 -11.05 -24.66 -2.11
N GLY A 349 -10.27 -24.24 -3.12
CA GLY A 349 -10.77 -23.58 -4.32
C GLY A 349 -11.22 -22.13 -4.08
N ILE A 350 -10.77 -21.50 -3.00
CA ILE A 350 -11.07 -20.11 -2.69
C ILE A 350 -10.18 -19.20 -3.55
N ILE A 351 -10.79 -18.28 -4.30
CA ILE A 351 -10.05 -17.32 -5.10
C ILE A 351 -9.61 -16.16 -4.18
N ILE A 352 -8.31 -15.82 -4.18
CA ILE A 352 -7.77 -14.70 -3.44
C ILE A 352 -7.31 -13.63 -4.42
N VAL A 353 -7.98 -12.47 -4.42
CA VAL A 353 -7.49 -11.27 -5.11
C VAL A 353 -6.48 -10.59 -4.18
N PRO A 354 -5.18 -10.56 -4.55
CA PRO A 354 -4.13 -10.14 -3.64
C PRO A 354 -4.14 -8.64 -3.38
N ASP A 355 -3.66 -8.26 -2.21
CA ASP A 355 -3.53 -6.88 -1.73
C ASP A 355 -2.80 -5.95 -2.71
N ILE A 356 -1.72 -6.46 -3.32
CA ILE A 356 -0.90 -5.70 -4.26
C ILE A 356 -1.69 -5.20 -5.48
N LEU A 357 -2.81 -5.85 -5.81
CA LEU A 357 -3.80 -5.38 -6.78
C LEU A 357 -4.95 -4.65 -6.08
N ALA A 358 -5.66 -5.32 -5.18
CA ALA A 358 -6.94 -4.85 -4.65
C ALA A 358 -6.85 -3.46 -4.00
N ASN A 359 -5.81 -3.20 -3.23
CA ASN A 359 -5.60 -1.88 -2.62
C ASN A 359 -4.72 -0.92 -3.48
N GLY A 360 -4.45 -1.28 -4.73
CA GLY A 360 -3.69 -0.47 -5.69
C GLY A 360 -4.38 0.81 -6.16
N GLY A 361 -5.69 0.95 -5.93
CA GLY A 361 -6.45 2.13 -6.35
C GLY A 361 -5.89 3.45 -5.82
N GLY A 362 -5.38 3.45 -4.59
CA GLY A 362 -4.78 4.63 -3.99
C GLY A 362 -3.56 5.15 -4.75
N VAL A 363 -2.65 4.29 -5.19
CA VAL A 363 -1.47 4.69 -5.97
C VAL A 363 -1.85 5.08 -7.39
N THR A 364 -2.88 4.46 -7.96
CA THR A 364 -3.43 4.81 -9.29
C THR A 364 -3.95 6.25 -9.29
N VAL A 365 -4.77 6.65 -8.31
CA VAL A 365 -5.24 8.04 -8.21
C VAL A 365 -4.10 9.00 -7.83
N SER A 366 -3.10 8.56 -7.07
CA SER A 366 -1.89 9.36 -6.85
C SER A 366 -1.15 9.65 -8.17
N TYR A 367 -1.11 8.70 -9.10
CA TYR A 367 -0.57 8.94 -10.45
C TYR A 367 -1.42 9.98 -11.20
N PHE A 368 -2.73 9.89 -11.14
CA PHE A 368 -3.62 10.88 -11.76
C PHE A 368 -3.44 12.28 -11.18
N GLU A 369 -3.28 12.40 -9.86
CA GLU A 369 -2.96 13.66 -9.20
C GLU A 369 -1.67 14.27 -9.76
N TRP A 370 -0.62 13.48 -9.89
CA TRP A 370 0.66 13.91 -10.45
C TRP A 370 0.52 14.36 -11.91
N VAL A 371 -0.21 13.61 -12.75
CA VAL A 371 -0.50 13.98 -14.15
C VAL A 371 -1.21 15.33 -14.20
N GLN A 372 -2.28 15.51 -13.42
CA GLN A 372 -3.04 16.75 -13.33
C GLN A 372 -2.16 17.93 -12.92
N ASN A 373 -1.28 17.71 -11.93
CA ASN A 373 -0.36 18.74 -11.45
C ASN A 373 0.72 19.10 -12.50
N LYS A 374 1.22 18.15 -13.29
CA LYS A 374 2.20 18.42 -14.34
C LYS A 374 1.62 19.18 -15.51
N TYR A 375 0.38 18.91 -15.86
CA TYR A 375 -0.28 19.52 -17.02
C TYR A 375 -1.13 20.75 -16.66
N GLY A 376 -1.36 21.01 -15.37
CA GLY A 376 -2.20 22.13 -14.91
C GLY A 376 -3.68 21.99 -15.30
N HIS A 377 -4.13 20.76 -15.62
CA HIS A 377 -5.50 20.47 -15.97
C HIS A 377 -6.10 19.45 -14.99
N TYR A 378 -7.17 19.84 -14.31
CA TYR A 378 -7.78 19.03 -13.25
C TYR A 378 -9.07 18.37 -13.75
N TRP A 379 -9.16 17.07 -13.51
CA TRP A 379 -10.30 16.24 -13.89
C TRP A 379 -11.42 16.32 -12.87
N SER A 380 -12.65 16.16 -13.34
CA SER A 380 -13.81 15.94 -12.48
C SER A 380 -13.69 14.62 -11.71
N GLU A 381 -14.49 14.47 -10.67
CA GLU A 381 -14.53 13.21 -9.89
C GLU A 381 -14.95 12.02 -10.75
N ASP A 382 -15.91 12.20 -11.66
CA ASP A 382 -16.36 11.15 -12.57
C ASP A 382 -15.27 10.71 -13.54
N GLU A 383 -14.51 11.66 -14.11
CA GLU A 383 -13.36 11.33 -14.98
C GLU A 383 -12.26 10.57 -14.22
N VAL A 384 -11.96 10.96 -12.98
CA VAL A 384 -11.00 10.24 -12.12
C VAL A 384 -11.49 8.83 -11.84
N ASN A 385 -12.77 8.68 -11.50
CA ASN A 385 -13.38 7.39 -11.19
C ASN A 385 -13.41 6.45 -12.41
N GLU A 386 -13.78 6.95 -13.59
CA GLU A 386 -13.76 6.17 -14.83
C GLU A 386 -12.35 5.68 -15.18
N LYS A 387 -11.37 6.60 -15.16
CA LYS A 387 -9.96 6.26 -15.42
C LYS A 387 -9.41 5.26 -14.40
N HIS A 388 -9.79 5.41 -13.12
CA HIS A 388 -9.44 4.49 -12.06
C HIS A 388 -9.97 3.07 -12.34
N ASP A 389 -11.27 2.95 -12.62
CA ASP A 389 -11.90 1.65 -12.86
C ASP A 389 -11.33 0.97 -14.10
N ASN A 390 -11.08 1.72 -15.16
CA ASN A 390 -10.43 1.22 -16.37
C ASN A 390 -9.01 0.68 -16.08
N SER A 391 -8.20 1.43 -15.31
CA SER A 391 -6.85 1.00 -14.92
C SER A 391 -6.86 -0.25 -14.04
N MET A 392 -7.74 -0.30 -13.03
CA MET A 392 -7.86 -1.44 -12.14
C MET A 392 -8.36 -2.70 -12.85
N ASN A 393 -9.33 -2.56 -13.75
CA ASN A 393 -9.81 -3.68 -14.56
C ASN A 393 -8.72 -4.21 -15.50
N ALA A 394 -7.96 -3.34 -16.18
CA ALA A 394 -6.86 -3.76 -17.03
C ALA A 394 -5.77 -4.51 -16.25
N ALA A 395 -5.42 -4.02 -15.05
CA ALA A 395 -4.47 -4.70 -14.16
C ALA A 395 -4.99 -6.08 -13.72
N PHE A 396 -6.27 -6.18 -13.33
CA PHE A 396 -6.90 -7.44 -12.95
C PHE A 396 -6.88 -8.46 -14.10
N GLU A 397 -7.27 -8.05 -15.33
CA GLU A 397 -7.27 -8.94 -16.50
C GLU A 397 -5.85 -9.45 -16.83
N SER A 398 -4.84 -8.60 -16.72
CA SER A 398 -3.44 -8.99 -16.93
C SER A 398 -2.97 -10.02 -15.90
N ILE A 399 -3.32 -9.82 -14.62
CA ILE A 399 -2.99 -10.76 -13.54
C ILE A 399 -3.72 -12.09 -13.74
N TRP A 400 -5.00 -12.03 -14.09
CA TRP A 400 -5.80 -13.23 -14.33
C TRP A 400 -5.22 -14.05 -15.48
N ALA A 401 -4.90 -13.41 -16.59
CA ALA A 401 -4.30 -14.08 -17.74
C ALA A 401 -2.94 -14.73 -17.40
N ASN A 402 -2.08 -14.05 -16.63
CA ASN A 402 -0.82 -14.64 -16.18
C ASN A 402 -1.05 -15.80 -15.19
N ALA A 403 -2.03 -15.71 -14.31
CA ALA A 403 -2.36 -16.81 -13.41
C ALA A 403 -2.83 -18.06 -14.18
N GLU A 404 -3.63 -17.89 -15.24
CA GLU A 404 -4.07 -18.98 -16.13
C GLU A 404 -2.89 -19.54 -16.96
N GLU A 405 -2.06 -18.67 -17.57
CA GLU A 405 -0.89 -19.06 -18.38
C GLU A 405 0.08 -19.93 -17.58
N TYR A 406 0.40 -19.50 -16.36
CA TYR A 406 1.37 -20.19 -15.48
C TYR A 406 0.72 -21.20 -14.54
N LYS A 407 -0.60 -21.42 -14.63
CA LYS A 407 -1.38 -22.36 -13.80
C LYS A 407 -1.11 -22.16 -12.31
N THR A 408 -1.25 -20.92 -11.85
CA THR A 408 -0.88 -20.52 -10.51
C THR A 408 -1.97 -19.62 -9.85
N THR A 409 -1.73 -19.19 -8.62
CA THR A 409 -2.64 -18.28 -7.90
C THR A 409 -2.59 -16.86 -8.48
N LEU A 410 -3.63 -16.05 -8.25
CA LEU A 410 -3.63 -14.63 -8.64
C LEU A 410 -2.50 -13.84 -7.95
N ARG A 411 -2.07 -14.24 -6.76
CA ARG A 411 -0.94 -13.63 -6.05
C ARG A 411 0.36 -13.81 -6.85
N LEU A 412 0.68 -15.02 -7.27
CA LEU A 412 1.87 -15.28 -8.09
C LEU A 412 1.71 -14.67 -9.50
N GLY A 413 0.51 -14.73 -10.08
CA GLY A 413 0.19 -14.05 -11.34
C GLY A 413 0.43 -12.54 -11.29
N ALA A 414 0.15 -11.90 -10.14
CA ALA A 414 0.45 -10.47 -9.93
C ALA A 414 1.96 -10.19 -9.93
N TYR A 415 2.75 -10.98 -9.20
CA TYR A 415 4.22 -10.84 -9.24
C TYR A 415 4.78 -11.11 -10.63
N ILE A 416 4.31 -12.14 -11.34
CA ILE A 416 4.72 -12.43 -12.73
C ILE A 416 4.40 -11.24 -13.64
N THR A 417 3.22 -10.62 -13.51
CA THR A 417 2.83 -9.43 -14.25
C THR A 417 3.82 -8.28 -14.03
N ALA A 418 4.21 -8.04 -12.77
CA ALA A 418 5.21 -7.04 -12.43
C ALA A 418 6.59 -7.37 -13.01
N LEU A 419 7.04 -8.63 -12.86
CA LEU A 419 8.34 -9.07 -13.34
C LEU A 419 8.48 -8.97 -14.85
N LYS A 420 7.48 -9.40 -15.63
CA LYS A 420 7.45 -9.25 -17.10
C LYS A 420 7.70 -7.79 -17.50
N LYS A 421 7.03 -6.84 -16.83
CA LYS A 421 7.17 -5.40 -17.12
C LYS A 421 8.52 -4.84 -16.71
N LEU A 422 9.00 -5.20 -15.53
CA LEU A 422 10.28 -4.72 -15.00
C LEU A 422 11.45 -5.27 -15.82
N GLU A 423 11.44 -6.56 -16.16
CA GLU A 423 12.45 -7.18 -17.01
C GLU A 423 12.52 -6.51 -18.38
N MET A 424 11.37 -6.33 -19.04
CA MET A 424 11.31 -5.62 -20.31
C MET A 424 11.94 -4.22 -20.22
N ALA A 425 11.62 -3.46 -19.17
CA ALA A 425 12.12 -2.10 -19.00
C ALA A 425 13.62 -2.06 -18.66
N ILE A 426 14.10 -2.96 -17.81
CA ILE A 426 15.52 -3.08 -17.46
C ILE A 426 16.33 -3.42 -18.70
N LYS A 427 15.94 -4.47 -19.43
CA LYS A 427 16.63 -4.90 -20.66
C LYS A 427 16.62 -3.83 -21.74
N ALA A 428 15.48 -3.14 -21.94
CA ALA A 428 15.36 -2.05 -22.94
C ALA A 428 16.25 -0.85 -22.62
N LYS A 429 16.49 -0.56 -21.35
CA LYS A 429 17.38 0.54 -20.92
C LYS A 429 18.85 0.16 -20.84
N GLY A 430 19.20 -1.12 -20.93
CA GLY A 430 20.59 -1.60 -20.88
C GLY A 430 21.26 -1.34 -19.53
N HIS A 431 20.54 -1.47 -18.42
CA HIS A 431 21.05 -1.24 -17.06
C HIS A 431 21.75 -2.50 -16.51
N TYR A 432 22.99 -2.72 -16.90
CA TYR A 432 23.88 -3.71 -16.29
C TYR A 432 25.27 -3.11 -16.10
#